data_8aa15797b9bcd0f92d485917c90ab2b8
#
_entry.id   8aa15797b9bcd0f92d485917c90ab2b8
#
_cell.length_a   1.000
_cell.length_b   1.000
_cell.length_c   1.000
_cell.angle_alpha   90.00
_cell.angle_beta   90.00
_cell.angle_gamma   90.00
#
_symmetry.space_group_name_H-M   'P 1'
#
loop_
_entity.id
_entity.type
_entity.pdbx_description
1 polymer ?
#
loop_
_entity_poly.entity_id
_entity_poly.type
_entity_poly.pdbx_seq_one_letter_code
_entity_poly.pdbx_strand_id
1 'polypeptide(L)'
;ADGGNNQYDKLTHAGLYGVDSSIHTLENLYGIKIDYYARLNFTSFLKLIDTVGGVDVYNDQTFTSLYGKYSFTPGLVHLNADKALGFVRERYSLTGGDNDRGKNQEKVITAIIKKLTSKEGLSNYQSVIKELSESIQTNMPIETAMGLANEQLSAGKDYNVASQALTGTGSMGLPSYAMP
;
A
#
# COMPACT_ATOMS: atom_id res chain seq x y z
N ALA A 1 -13.52 -16.67 -4.70
CA ALA A 1 -12.96 -15.86 -5.79
C ALA A 1 -13.73 -16.16 -7.07
N ASP A 2 -14.31 -15.13 -7.68
CA ASP A 2 -15.07 -15.26 -8.94
C ASP A 2 -14.11 -15.55 -10.09
N GLY A 3 -13.79 -16.75 -10.35
CA GLY A 3 -12.87 -17.17 -11.40
C GLY A 3 -12.31 -18.56 -11.21
N GLY A 4 -12.45 -19.11 -10.05
CA GLY A 4 -12.09 -20.47 -9.73
C GLY A 4 -13.34 -21.30 -9.43
N ASN A 5 -13.38 -22.55 -9.77
CA ASN A 5 -14.43 -23.54 -9.61
C ASN A 5 -14.96 -23.72 -8.16
N ASN A 6 -15.32 -22.64 -7.46
CA ASN A 6 -15.72 -22.62 -6.03
C ASN A 6 -14.70 -23.30 -5.07
N GLN A 7 -13.41 -23.26 -5.41
CA GLN A 7 -12.36 -23.78 -4.55
C GLN A 7 -11.73 -22.68 -3.71
N TYR A 8 -11.39 -23.01 -2.47
CA TYR A 8 -10.60 -22.11 -1.62
C TYR A 8 -9.21 -21.91 -2.22
N ASP A 9 -8.81 -20.65 -2.37
CA ASP A 9 -7.50 -20.28 -2.90
C ASP A 9 -6.94 -19.06 -2.16
N LYS A 10 -5.67 -18.74 -2.36
CA LYS A 10 -5.05 -17.56 -1.75
C LYS A 10 -5.77 -16.29 -2.21
N LEU A 11 -6.04 -15.39 -1.27
CA LEU A 11 -6.64 -14.09 -1.57
C LEU A 11 -5.86 -13.34 -2.68
N THR A 12 -4.53 -13.43 -2.66
CA THR A 12 -3.67 -12.81 -3.68
C THR A 12 -3.87 -13.38 -5.08
N HIS A 13 -4.37 -14.61 -5.21
CA HIS A 13 -4.66 -15.22 -6.52
C HIS A 13 -5.89 -14.62 -7.20
N ALA A 14 -6.79 -13.96 -6.45
CA ALA A 14 -7.90 -13.21 -7.04
C ALA A 14 -7.40 -12.17 -8.07
N GLY A 15 -6.22 -11.58 -7.85
CA GLY A 15 -5.60 -10.64 -8.76
C GLY A 15 -5.18 -11.22 -10.13
N LEU A 16 -5.06 -12.54 -10.25
CA LEU A 16 -4.80 -13.22 -11.53
C LEU A 16 -6.00 -13.14 -12.47
N TYR A 17 -7.21 -13.00 -11.90
CA TYR A 17 -8.47 -12.88 -12.63
C TYR A 17 -8.92 -11.45 -12.85
N GLY A 18 -8.06 -10.47 -12.50
CA GLY A 18 -8.31 -9.05 -12.69
C GLY A 18 -8.61 -8.28 -11.40
N VAL A 19 -8.74 -6.96 -11.55
CA VAL A 19 -8.98 -6.05 -10.41
C VAL A 19 -10.37 -6.28 -9.82
N ASP A 20 -11.39 -6.46 -10.66
CA ASP A 20 -12.78 -6.66 -10.21
C ASP A 20 -12.91 -7.93 -9.36
N SER A 21 -12.22 -9.02 -9.73
CA SER A 21 -12.18 -10.24 -8.92
C SER A 21 -11.54 -9.99 -7.55
N SER A 22 -10.47 -9.20 -7.50
CA SER A 22 -9.84 -8.81 -6.22
C SER A 22 -10.78 -7.99 -5.37
N ILE A 23 -11.48 -7.00 -5.96
CA ILE A 23 -12.45 -6.14 -5.27
C ILE A 23 -13.57 -6.99 -4.68
N HIS A 24 -14.27 -7.78 -5.50
CA HIS A 24 -15.38 -8.63 -5.04
C HIS A 24 -14.94 -9.62 -3.95
N THR A 25 -13.73 -10.18 -4.08
CA THR A 25 -13.20 -11.10 -3.06
C THR A 25 -12.98 -10.38 -1.72
N LEU A 26 -12.45 -9.16 -1.73
CA LEU A 26 -12.25 -8.37 -0.53
C LEU A 26 -13.58 -7.89 0.06
N GLU A 27 -14.51 -7.41 -0.78
CA GLU A 27 -15.85 -7.00 -0.36
C GLU A 27 -16.60 -8.14 0.35
N ASN A 28 -16.56 -9.35 -0.24
CA ASN A 28 -17.18 -10.53 0.34
C ASN A 28 -16.52 -10.96 1.65
N LEU A 29 -15.16 -10.89 1.73
CA LEU A 29 -14.41 -11.30 2.90
C LEU A 29 -14.64 -10.37 4.10
N TYR A 30 -14.66 -9.05 3.84
CA TYR A 30 -14.73 -8.03 4.90
C TYR A 30 -16.14 -7.48 5.13
N GLY A 31 -17.11 -7.78 4.26
CA GLY A 31 -18.46 -7.20 4.32
C GLY A 31 -18.46 -5.68 4.09
N ILE A 32 -17.54 -5.17 3.32
CA ILE A 32 -17.41 -3.74 3.00
C ILE A 32 -17.70 -3.49 1.52
N LYS A 33 -17.88 -2.22 1.16
CA LYS A 33 -17.94 -1.78 -0.23
C LYS A 33 -16.65 -1.03 -0.56
N ILE A 34 -16.05 -1.33 -1.71
CA ILE A 34 -14.85 -0.67 -2.25
C ILE A 34 -15.29 0.20 -3.43
N ASP A 35 -15.30 1.51 -3.24
CA ASP A 35 -15.71 2.45 -4.28
C ASP A 35 -14.59 2.73 -5.29
N TYR A 36 -13.35 2.81 -4.82
CA TYR A 36 -12.19 3.14 -5.64
C TYR A 36 -11.02 2.22 -5.35
N TYR A 37 -10.18 2.02 -6.38
CA TYR A 37 -8.92 1.30 -6.24
C TYR A 37 -7.75 2.10 -6.85
N ALA A 38 -6.55 1.81 -6.39
CA ALA A 38 -5.32 2.24 -7.03
C ALA A 38 -4.39 1.03 -7.20
N ARG A 39 -3.93 0.78 -8.42
CA ARG A 39 -2.99 -0.28 -8.74
C ARG A 39 -1.67 0.32 -9.24
N LEU A 40 -0.59 -0.10 -8.59
CA LEU A 40 0.76 0.32 -8.92
C LEU A 40 1.63 -0.89 -9.23
N ASN A 41 2.52 -0.76 -10.20
CA ASN A 41 3.66 -1.64 -10.37
C ASN A 41 4.89 -1.05 -9.66
N PHE A 42 6.02 -1.74 -9.70
CA PHE A 42 7.24 -1.25 -9.03
C PHE A 42 7.75 0.08 -9.60
N THR A 43 7.69 0.26 -10.91
CA THR A 43 8.09 1.52 -11.55
C THR A 43 7.19 2.68 -11.12
N SER A 44 5.87 2.45 -11.11
CA SER A 44 4.90 3.44 -10.64
C SER A 44 5.07 3.77 -9.16
N PHE A 45 5.41 2.76 -8.33
CA PHE A 45 5.70 2.97 -6.92
C PHE A 45 6.96 3.84 -6.73
N LEU A 46 8.05 3.55 -7.44
CA LEU A 46 9.27 4.37 -7.39
C LEU A 46 8.95 5.82 -7.78
N LYS A 47 8.24 6.01 -8.90
CA LYS A 47 7.83 7.34 -9.36
C LYS A 47 6.95 8.07 -8.35
N LEU A 48 5.99 7.37 -7.72
CA LEU A 48 5.15 7.97 -6.66
C LEU A 48 5.98 8.49 -5.49
N ILE A 49 6.92 7.67 -4.99
CA ILE A 49 7.79 8.06 -3.87
C ILE A 49 8.68 9.25 -4.26
N ASP A 50 9.23 9.28 -5.47
CA ASP A 50 10.04 10.40 -5.94
C ASP A 50 9.21 11.68 -6.09
N THR A 51 8.00 11.57 -6.67
CA THR A 51 7.10 12.73 -6.86
C THR A 51 6.72 13.38 -5.53
N VAL A 52 6.52 12.59 -4.47
CA VAL A 52 6.22 13.14 -3.14
C VAL A 52 7.48 13.51 -2.34
N GLY A 53 8.68 13.38 -2.95
CA GLY A 53 9.96 13.74 -2.32
C GLY A 53 10.39 12.80 -1.21
N GLY A 54 10.12 11.51 -1.35
CA GLY A 54 10.37 10.49 -0.33
C GLY A 54 9.35 10.48 0.80
N VAL A 55 9.44 9.51 1.70
CA VAL A 55 8.55 9.38 2.86
C VAL A 55 9.35 9.07 4.14
N ASP A 56 8.83 9.52 5.27
CA ASP A 56 9.40 9.24 6.58
C ASP A 56 8.56 8.18 7.29
N VAL A 57 9.20 7.11 7.74
CA VAL A 57 8.57 6.01 8.45
C VAL A 57 9.33 5.66 9.73
N TYR A 58 8.62 5.17 10.74
CA TYR A 58 9.28 4.62 11.92
C TYR A 58 9.58 3.14 11.70
N ASN A 59 10.86 2.80 11.74
CA ASN A 59 11.31 1.41 11.64
C ASN A 59 11.49 0.82 13.03
N ASP A 60 11.00 -0.40 13.26
CA ASP A 60 11.01 -1.03 14.58
C ASP A 60 12.20 -1.97 14.79
N GLN A 61 12.87 -2.41 13.73
CA GLN A 61 13.89 -3.45 13.83
C GLN A 61 15.08 -3.22 12.91
N THR A 62 16.19 -3.82 13.24
CA THR A 62 17.38 -3.81 12.37
C THR A 62 17.26 -4.89 11.32
N PHE A 63 17.42 -4.52 10.04
CA PHE A 63 17.48 -5.47 8.93
C PHE A 63 18.21 -4.89 7.72
N THR A 64 18.62 -5.78 6.81
CA THR A 64 19.16 -5.38 5.49
C THR A 64 18.26 -5.95 4.40
N SER A 65 17.75 -5.10 3.52
CA SER A 65 16.89 -5.53 2.43
C SER A 65 17.63 -6.37 1.40
N LEU A 66 16.96 -7.41 0.91
CA LEU A 66 17.48 -8.22 -0.20
C LEU A 66 17.60 -7.38 -1.48
N TYR A 67 16.60 -6.54 -1.74
CA TYR A 67 16.62 -5.57 -2.84
C TYR A 67 17.40 -4.33 -2.43
N GLY A 68 18.39 -3.94 -3.23
CA GLY A 68 19.21 -2.75 -3.05
C GLY A 68 20.21 -2.82 -1.90
N LYS A 69 20.19 -3.88 -1.07
CA LYS A 69 21.12 -4.09 0.06
C LYS A 69 21.15 -2.90 1.04
N TYR A 70 20.05 -2.24 1.23
CA TYR A 70 19.93 -1.13 2.18
C TYR A 70 19.81 -1.66 3.61
N SER A 71 20.60 -1.08 4.52
CA SER A 71 20.52 -1.37 5.96
C SER A 71 19.61 -0.37 6.64
N PHE A 72 18.72 -0.89 7.50
CA PHE A 72 17.76 -0.12 8.29
C PHE A 72 17.99 -0.41 9.77
N THR A 73 17.91 0.63 10.59
CA THR A 73 17.99 0.54 12.06
C THR A 73 16.71 1.10 12.69
N PRO A 74 16.36 0.71 13.93
CA PRO A 74 15.21 1.27 14.62
C PRO A 74 15.26 2.80 14.70
N GLY A 75 14.10 3.44 14.53
CA GLY A 75 13.94 4.89 14.58
C GLY A 75 13.27 5.46 13.34
N LEU A 76 13.25 6.78 13.25
CA LEU A 76 12.71 7.50 12.08
C LEU A 76 13.69 7.37 10.92
N VAL A 77 13.18 6.88 9.79
CA VAL A 77 13.98 6.66 8.58
C VAL A 77 13.35 7.38 7.40
N HIS A 78 14.14 8.18 6.71
CA HIS A 78 13.75 8.76 5.43
C HIS A 78 14.00 7.76 4.30
N LEU A 79 12.96 7.47 3.54
CA LEU A 79 12.96 6.54 2.41
C LEU A 79 12.81 7.32 1.10
N ASN A 80 13.88 7.39 0.29
CA ASN A 80 13.75 7.70 -1.12
C ASN A 80 13.14 6.50 -1.87
N ALA A 81 12.87 6.62 -3.16
CA ALA A 81 12.20 5.58 -3.94
C ALA A 81 12.85 4.20 -3.81
N ASP A 82 14.16 4.09 -4.00
CA ASP A 82 14.87 2.81 -3.96
C ASP A 82 14.88 2.18 -2.56
N LYS A 83 15.11 2.99 -1.53
CA LYS A 83 15.03 2.52 -0.13
C LYS A 83 13.63 2.10 0.24
N ALA A 84 12.60 2.85 -0.21
CA ALA A 84 11.20 2.50 0.01
C ALA A 84 10.87 1.14 -0.62
N LEU A 85 11.32 0.91 -1.86
CA LEU A 85 11.11 -0.38 -2.53
C LEU A 85 11.83 -1.52 -1.79
N GLY A 86 13.06 -1.31 -1.33
CA GLY A 86 13.78 -2.27 -0.50
C GLY A 86 13.04 -2.56 0.81
N PHE A 87 12.52 -1.51 1.47
CA PHE A 87 11.81 -1.60 2.74
C PHE A 87 10.49 -2.39 2.65
N VAL A 88 9.66 -2.13 1.63
CA VAL A 88 8.34 -2.78 1.47
C VAL A 88 8.42 -4.19 0.88
N ARG A 89 9.55 -4.58 0.29
CA ARG A 89 9.75 -5.91 -0.30
C ARG A 89 10.45 -6.88 0.62
N GLU A 90 11.13 -6.39 1.66
CA GLU A 90 11.87 -7.26 2.55
C GLU A 90 10.94 -8.21 3.32
N ARG A 91 11.37 -9.45 3.44
CA ARG A 91 10.67 -10.51 4.15
C ARG A 91 11.61 -11.42 4.93
N TYR A 92 12.74 -11.76 4.33
CA TYR A 92 13.60 -12.86 4.83
C TYR A 92 14.47 -12.44 6.01
N SER A 93 14.85 -11.17 6.09
CA SER A 93 15.63 -10.62 7.20
C SER A 93 14.77 -9.98 8.30
N LEU A 94 13.43 -10.03 8.16
CA LEU A 94 12.49 -9.58 9.18
C LEU A 94 12.15 -10.69 10.17
N THR A 95 12.05 -10.34 11.45
CA THR A 95 11.76 -11.31 12.53
C THR A 95 10.40 -11.99 12.34
N GLY A 96 9.37 -11.25 11.97
CA GLY A 96 8.01 -11.75 11.69
C GLY A 96 7.76 -12.11 10.24
N GLY A 97 8.80 -12.11 9.39
CA GLY A 97 8.72 -12.53 7.99
C GLY A 97 7.65 -11.77 7.19
N ASP A 98 6.67 -12.51 6.68
CA ASP A 98 5.61 -11.95 5.83
C ASP A 98 4.70 -10.95 6.56
N ASN A 99 4.42 -11.19 7.84
CA ASN A 99 3.60 -10.29 8.65
C ASN A 99 4.29 -8.92 8.83
N ASP A 100 5.59 -8.90 9.09
CA ASP A 100 6.33 -7.65 9.24
C ASP A 100 6.53 -6.94 7.90
N ARG A 101 6.62 -7.67 6.78
CA ARG A 101 6.54 -7.07 5.45
C ARG A 101 5.21 -6.34 5.26
N GLY A 102 4.08 -6.96 5.64
CA GLY A 102 2.77 -6.32 5.61
C GLY A 102 2.73 -5.00 6.41
N LYS A 103 3.26 -5.01 7.64
CA LYS A 103 3.38 -3.80 8.46
C LYS A 103 4.26 -2.73 7.82
N ASN A 104 5.37 -3.11 7.20
CA ASN A 104 6.24 -2.18 6.49
C ASN A 104 5.54 -1.53 5.28
N GLN A 105 4.76 -2.32 4.52
CA GLN A 105 3.93 -1.79 3.44
C GLN A 105 2.90 -0.79 3.95
N GLU A 106 2.22 -1.10 5.04
CA GLU A 106 1.24 -0.22 5.68
C GLU A 106 1.87 1.10 6.15
N LYS A 107 3.04 1.06 6.80
CA LYS A 107 3.77 2.27 7.22
C LYS A 107 4.05 3.20 6.05
N VAL A 108 4.53 2.64 4.93
CA VAL A 108 4.84 3.43 3.73
C VAL A 108 3.56 4.00 3.09
N ILE A 109 2.48 3.21 2.97
CA ILE A 109 1.18 3.69 2.46
C ILE A 109 0.66 4.83 3.34
N THR A 110 0.67 4.66 4.65
CA THR A 110 0.25 5.71 5.61
C THR A 110 1.09 6.97 5.46
N ALA A 111 2.40 6.85 5.30
CA ALA A 111 3.29 7.99 5.11
C ALA A 111 3.03 8.72 3.77
N ILE A 112 2.75 7.97 2.70
CA ILE A 112 2.35 8.55 1.41
C ILE A 112 1.04 9.34 1.56
N ILE A 113 0.01 8.74 2.17
CA ILE A 113 -1.28 9.41 2.40
C ILE A 113 -1.07 10.70 3.18
N LYS A 114 -0.36 10.64 4.32
CA LYS A 114 -0.06 11.83 5.14
C LYS A 114 0.65 12.92 4.35
N LYS A 115 1.59 12.55 3.48
CA LYS A 115 2.33 13.51 2.68
C LYS A 115 1.47 14.14 1.59
N LEU A 116 0.66 13.35 0.90
CA LEU A 116 -0.29 13.83 -0.11
C LEU A 116 -1.37 14.74 0.49
N THR A 117 -1.80 14.47 1.72
CA THR A 117 -2.84 15.24 2.42
C THR A 117 -2.28 16.36 3.30
N SER A 118 -0.96 16.54 3.36
CA SER A 118 -0.34 17.68 4.03
C SER A 118 -0.63 18.98 3.26
N LYS A 119 -0.49 20.14 3.94
CA LYS A 119 -0.66 21.45 3.30
C LYS A 119 0.25 21.62 2.07
N GLU A 120 1.48 21.13 2.16
CA GLU A 120 2.45 21.16 1.07
C GLU A 120 2.04 20.22 -0.09
N GLY A 121 1.64 18.99 0.21
CA GLY A 121 1.13 18.03 -0.77
C GLY A 121 -0.11 18.55 -1.47
N LEU A 122 -1.03 19.15 -0.72
CA LEU A 122 -2.27 19.70 -1.26
C LEU A 122 -2.04 20.99 -2.07
N SER A 123 -1.04 21.79 -1.77
CA SER A 123 -0.69 22.95 -2.61
C SER A 123 -0.13 22.56 -3.99
N ASN A 124 0.45 21.38 -4.11
CA ASN A 124 1.07 20.84 -5.32
C ASN A 124 0.27 19.68 -5.96
N TYR A 125 -0.94 19.38 -5.44
CA TYR A 125 -1.67 18.16 -5.82
C TYR A 125 -1.96 18.06 -7.33
N GLN A 126 -2.19 19.17 -8.02
CA GLN A 126 -2.44 19.15 -9.47
C GLN A 126 -1.25 18.59 -10.25
N SER A 127 -0.03 19.01 -9.89
CA SER A 127 1.20 18.48 -10.50
C SER A 127 1.39 17.02 -10.16
N VAL A 128 1.16 16.63 -8.90
CA VAL A 128 1.25 15.24 -8.42
C VAL A 128 0.26 14.34 -9.17
N ILE A 129 -1.01 14.73 -9.26
CA ILE A 129 -2.04 13.97 -9.97
C ILE A 129 -1.68 13.83 -11.45
N LYS A 130 -1.28 14.91 -12.11
CA LYS A 130 -0.88 14.89 -13.52
C LYS A 130 0.30 13.94 -13.77
N GLU A 131 1.30 14.00 -12.93
CA GLU A 131 2.52 13.18 -13.05
C GLU A 131 2.26 11.69 -12.78
N LEU A 132 1.34 11.38 -11.87
CA LEU A 132 1.00 10.02 -11.49
C LEU A 132 -0.10 9.39 -12.34
N SER A 133 -0.95 10.19 -13.01
CA SER A 133 -2.10 9.70 -13.78
C SER A 133 -1.74 8.68 -14.87
N GLU A 134 -0.56 8.80 -15.46
CA GLU A 134 -0.05 7.85 -16.45
C GLU A 134 0.58 6.60 -15.83
N SER A 135 0.84 6.62 -14.53
CA SER A 135 1.60 5.58 -13.83
C SER A 135 0.76 4.74 -12.90
N ILE A 136 -0.42 5.22 -12.49
CA ILE A 136 -1.33 4.56 -11.56
C ILE A 136 -2.61 4.18 -12.30
N GLN A 137 -2.97 2.91 -12.25
CA GLN A 137 -4.27 2.47 -12.73
C GLN A 137 -5.30 2.66 -11.61
N THR A 138 -6.36 3.43 -11.87
CA THR A 138 -7.43 3.69 -10.92
C THR A 138 -8.77 3.89 -11.64
N ASN A 139 -9.87 3.61 -10.94
CA ASN A 139 -11.22 3.97 -11.37
C ASN A 139 -11.72 5.27 -10.71
N MET A 140 -10.89 5.93 -9.86
CA MET A 140 -11.26 7.20 -9.25
C MET A 140 -11.18 8.32 -10.30
N PRO A 141 -12.30 9.03 -10.60
CA PRO A 141 -12.26 10.19 -11.46
C PRO A 141 -11.34 11.28 -10.87
N ILE A 142 -10.62 11.99 -11.73
CA ILE A 142 -9.68 13.03 -11.29
C ILE A 142 -10.42 14.12 -10.51
N GLU A 143 -11.65 14.45 -10.90
CA GLU A 143 -12.50 15.43 -10.25
C GLU A 143 -12.84 15.02 -8.82
N THR A 144 -13.06 13.72 -8.60
CA THR A 144 -13.30 13.17 -7.26
C THR A 144 -12.06 13.29 -6.39
N ALA A 145 -10.88 12.92 -6.91
CA ALA A 145 -9.62 13.06 -6.19
C ALA A 145 -9.35 14.54 -5.83
N MET A 146 -9.61 15.45 -6.75
CA MET A 146 -9.49 16.89 -6.53
C MET A 146 -10.50 17.41 -5.50
N GLY A 147 -11.74 16.92 -5.54
CA GLY A 147 -12.77 17.26 -4.56
C GLY A 147 -12.37 16.87 -3.14
N LEU A 148 -11.89 15.64 -2.95
CA LEU A 148 -11.40 15.15 -1.67
C LEU A 148 -10.20 15.96 -1.15
N ALA A 149 -9.26 16.31 -2.03
CA ALA A 149 -8.12 17.16 -1.65
C ALA A 149 -8.57 18.55 -1.20
N ASN A 150 -9.50 19.19 -1.93
CA ASN A 150 -10.05 20.51 -1.57
C ASN A 150 -10.86 20.48 -0.27
N GLU A 151 -11.64 19.42 -0.04
CA GLU A 151 -12.38 19.23 1.20
C GLU A 151 -11.41 19.14 2.39
N GLN A 152 -10.34 18.37 2.24
CA GLN A 152 -9.30 18.25 3.27
C GLN A 152 -8.62 19.58 3.56
N LEU A 153 -8.26 20.34 2.53
CA LEU A 153 -7.69 21.70 2.69
C LEU A 153 -8.62 22.61 3.47
N SER A 154 -9.92 22.57 3.17
CA SER A 154 -10.94 23.40 3.79
C SER A 154 -11.23 22.98 5.23
N ALA A 155 -11.21 21.68 5.51
CA ALA A 155 -11.49 21.13 6.83
C ALA A 155 -10.36 21.37 7.84
N GLY A 156 -9.11 21.52 7.36
CA GLY A 156 -7.94 21.77 8.21
C GLY A 156 -7.63 20.65 9.21
N LYS A 157 -8.15 19.44 8.95
CA LYS A 157 -7.98 18.27 9.83
C LYS A 157 -7.11 17.24 9.12
N ASP A 158 -6.22 16.59 9.88
CA ASP A 158 -5.44 15.45 9.36
C ASP A 158 -6.34 14.22 9.21
N TYR A 159 -6.10 13.43 8.16
CA TYR A 159 -6.72 12.11 8.05
C TYR A 159 -6.21 11.19 9.15
N ASN A 160 -7.13 10.57 9.86
CA ASN A 160 -6.80 9.50 10.78
C ASN A 160 -6.71 8.19 9.99
N VAL A 161 -5.51 7.70 9.77
CA VAL A 161 -5.28 6.41 9.12
C VAL A 161 -5.24 5.34 10.21
N ALA A 162 -6.29 4.53 10.27
CA ALA A 162 -6.33 3.33 11.10
C ALA A 162 -6.01 2.10 10.25
N SER A 163 -5.27 1.17 10.82
CA SER A 163 -4.90 -0.08 10.18
C SER A 163 -5.39 -1.27 10.98
N GLN A 164 -5.83 -2.29 10.27
CA GLN A 164 -6.24 -3.55 10.86
C GLN A 164 -5.72 -4.70 9.98
N ALA A 165 -4.85 -5.53 10.57
CA ALA A 165 -4.36 -6.74 9.92
C ALA A 165 -5.25 -7.94 10.30
N LEU A 166 -5.51 -8.82 9.32
CA LEU A 166 -6.09 -10.13 9.61
C LEU A 166 -5.04 -11.01 10.29
N THR A 167 -5.45 -11.65 11.38
CA THR A 167 -4.69 -12.72 11.99
C THR A 167 -5.29 -14.05 11.60
N GLY A 168 -4.44 -15.03 11.31
CA GLY A 168 -4.88 -16.36 10.93
C GLY A 168 -3.91 -17.44 11.39
N THR A 169 -4.37 -18.67 11.43
CA THR A 169 -3.53 -19.83 11.70
C THR A 169 -3.02 -20.43 10.41
N GLY A 170 -1.69 -20.69 10.33
CA GLY A 170 -1.10 -21.38 9.18
C GLY A 170 -1.58 -22.83 9.13
N SER A 171 -2.05 -23.30 7.97
CA SER A 171 -2.30 -24.72 7.73
C SER A 171 -1.06 -25.36 7.10
N MET A 172 -0.69 -26.55 7.61
CA MET A 172 0.43 -27.36 7.10
C MET A 172 0.03 -28.23 5.90
N GLY A 173 -1.09 -27.97 5.28
CA GLY A 173 -1.54 -28.63 4.06
C GLY A 173 -0.96 -28.03 2.79
N LEU A 174 -1.02 -28.74 1.68
CA LEU A 174 -0.72 -28.18 0.34
C LEU A 174 -1.95 -27.49 -0.22
N PRO A 175 -1.80 -26.22 -0.64
CA PRO A 175 -0.74 -25.24 -0.35
C PRO A 175 -0.89 -24.65 1.06
N SER A 176 0.19 -24.15 1.66
CA SER A 176 0.15 -23.54 2.99
C SER A 176 -0.61 -22.19 2.94
N TYR A 177 -1.82 -22.18 3.44
CA TYR A 177 -2.65 -20.98 3.55
C TYR A 177 -2.74 -20.56 5.03
N ALA A 178 -2.79 -19.24 5.27
CA ALA A 178 -3.33 -18.73 6.51
C ALA A 178 -4.87 -18.67 6.37
N MET A 179 -5.58 -19.29 7.29
CA MET A 179 -7.05 -19.16 7.37
C MET A 179 -7.40 -18.16 8.46
N PRO A 180 -8.35 -17.24 8.20
CA PRO A 180 -8.82 -16.29 9.21
C PRO A 180 -9.53 -16.97 10.37
#